data_71b7f771569c5cec55826623898c6c55
#
_entry.id   71b7f771569c5cec55826623898c6c55
#
_cell.length_a   1.000
_cell.length_b   1.000
_cell.length_c   1.000
_cell.angle_alpha   90.00
_cell.angle_beta   90.00
_cell.angle_gamma   90.00
#
_symmetry.space_group_name_H-M   'P 1'
#
loop_
_entity.id
_entity.type
_entity.pdbx_description
1 polymer ?
#
loop_
_entity_poly.entity_id
_entity_poly.type
_entity_poly.pdbx_seq_one_letter_code
_entity_poly.pdbx_strand_id
1 'polypeptide(L)'
;MSERDDMIALVSRHLALWSVKDDDLRLSEINDVYGEEFELIEPTGLPLGPGRLGLHEHIGLLQKLLGDFTFEVDGDIETHHGWATYAWVQRPPYNGRTVTGREVIHVVDGRIVFLFMVIHDLELPERPAGGA
;
A
#
# COMPACT_ATOMS: atom_id res chain seq x y z
N MET A 1 25.24 -0.09 -2.11
CA MET A 1 24.25 -1.16 -1.95
C MET A 1 23.68 -1.56 -3.31
N SER A 2 23.23 -2.77 -3.43
CA SER A 2 22.66 -3.24 -4.68
C SER A 2 21.26 -2.68 -4.91
N GLU A 3 20.81 -2.71 -6.17
CA GLU A 3 19.42 -2.38 -6.52
C GLU A 3 18.41 -3.21 -5.70
N ARG A 4 18.72 -4.49 -5.50
CA ARG A 4 17.86 -5.38 -4.72
C ARG A 4 17.75 -4.94 -3.26
N ASP A 5 18.87 -4.57 -2.63
CA ASP A 5 18.86 -4.12 -1.23
C ASP A 5 18.09 -2.81 -1.08
N ASP A 6 18.27 -1.88 -2.00
CA ASP A 6 17.54 -0.62 -2.00
C ASP A 6 16.05 -0.84 -2.21
N MET A 7 15.69 -1.77 -3.10
CA MET A 7 14.29 -2.10 -3.36
C MET A 7 13.63 -2.76 -2.14
N ILE A 8 14.32 -3.69 -1.48
CA ILE A 8 13.81 -4.33 -0.26
C ILE A 8 13.54 -3.29 0.82
N ALA A 9 14.46 -2.36 1.03
CA ALA A 9 14.31 -1.29 2.01
C ALA A 9 13.11 -0.39 1.67
N LEU A 10 12.95 -0.02 0.41
CA LEU A 10 11.84 0.82 -0.02
C LEU A 10 10.50 0.12 0.13
N VAL A 11 10.40 -1.15 -0.25
CA VAL A 11 9.18 -1.94 -0.11
C VAL A 11 8.78 -2.05 1.36
N SER A 12 9.73 -2.32 2.24
CA SER A 12 9.47 -2.39 3.68
C SER A 12 8.91 -1.08 4.21
N ARG A 13 9.49 0.02 3.79
CA ARG A 13 9.05 1.36 4.17
C ARG A 13 7.65 1.69 3.62
N HIS A 14 7.41 1.35 2.36
CA HIS A 14 6.12 1.51 1.71
C HIS A 14 5.01 0.76 2.44
N LEU A 15 5.23 -0.52 2.78
CA LEU A 15 4.22 -1.31 3.47
C LEU A 15 3.94 -0.79 4.89
N ALA A 16 4.99 -0.40 5.61
CA ALA A 16 4.84 0.15 6.97
C ALA A 16 4.04 1.45 6.99
N LEU A 17 4.19 2.25 5.96
CA LEU A 17 3.52 3.55 5.83
C LEU A 17 2.00 3.45 5.88
N TRP A 18 1.43 2.36 5.35
CA TRP A 18 -0.03 2.17 5.32
C TRP A 18 -0.61 1.93 6.72
N SER A 19 0.22 1.66 7.71
CA SER A 19 -0.18 1.48 9.11
C SER A 19 0.06 2.70 9.98
N VAL A 20 0.67 3.75 9.45
CA VAL A 20 0.93 4.97 10.20
C VAL A 20 -0.37 5.75 10.37
N LYS A 21 -0.76 6.00 11.62
CA LYS A 21 -2.02 6.67 11.94
C LYS A 21 -1.90 8.18 12.14
N ASP A 22 -0.74 8.65 12.53
CA ASP A 22 -0.48 10.08 12.65
C ASP A 22 -0.51 10.72 11.28
N ASP A 23 -1.43 11.67 11.06
CA ASP A 23 -1.65 12.27 9.75
C ASP A 23 -0.41 13.00 9.23
N ASP A 24 0.26 13.77 10.07
CA ASP A 24 1.43 14.54 9.64
C ASP A 24 2.59 13.63 9.31
N LEU A 25 2.83 12.62 10.12
CA LEU A 25 3.88 11.64 9.88
C LEU A 25 3.61 10.84 8.62
N ARG A 26 2.37 10.39 8.42
CA ARG A 26 2.00 9.63 7.23
C ARG A 26 2.21 10.45 5.96
N LEU A 27 1.77 11.71 5.95
CA LEU A 27 1.95 12.57 4.79
C LEU A 27 3.42 12.82 4.49
N SER A 28 4.23 13.03 5.53
CA SER A 28 5.67 13.19 5.39
C SER A 28 6.32 11.96 4.76
N GLU A 29 5.94 10.76 5.24
CA GLU A 29 6.45 9.51 4.67
C GLU A 29 5.98 9.30 3.22
N ILE A 30 4.75 9.64 2.92
CA ILE A 30 4.23 9.58 1.54
C ILE A 30 5.09 10.44 0.62
N ASN A 31 5.42 11.65 1.03
CA ASN A 31 6.23 12.56 0.22
C ASN A 31 7.64 12.02 -0.04
N ASP A 32 8.17 11.22 0.88
CA ASP A 32 9.50 10.62 0.72
C ASP A 32 9.47 9.33 -0.11
N VAL A 33 8.40 8.55 0.00
CA VAL A 33 8.33 7.21 -0.60
C VAL A 33 7.74 7.24 -2.01
N TYR A 34 6.77 8.12 -2.26
CA TYR A 34 6.08 8.17 -3.56
C TYR A 34 6.45 9.39 -4.36
N GLY A 35 6.47 9.23 -5.68
CA GLY A 35 6.69 10.33 -6.60
C GLY A 35 5.50 11.29 -6.61
N GLU A 36 5.75 12.53 -7.05
CA GLU A 36 4.73 13.56 -7.10
C GLU A 36 3.56 13.17 -8.02
N GLU A 37 3.87 12.56 -9.16
CA GLU A 37 2.88 12.08 -10.12
C GLU A 37 2.70 10.57 -10.01
N PHE A 38 2.39 10.14 -8.81
CA PHE A 38 2.22 8.73 -8.51
C PHE A 38 0.84 8.23 -8.95
N GLU A 39 0.79 7.01 -9.48
CA GLU A 39 -0.46 6.36 -9.90
C GLU A 39 -0.67 5.07 -9.10
N LEU A 40 -1.88 4.91 -8.57
CA LEU A 40 -2.30 3.71 -7.86
C LEU A 40 -3.49 3.07 -8.58
N ILE A 41 -3.37 1.77 -8.86
CA ILE A 41 -4.47 0.93 -9.30
C ILE A 41 -4.71 -0.10 -8.22
N GLU A 42 -5.89 -0.09 -7.63
CA GLU A 42 -6.22 -0.96 -6.52
C GLU A 42 -7.70 -1.39 -6.58
N PRO A 43 -8.07 -2.54 -6.00
CA PRO A 43 -9.38 -3.16 -6.27
C PRO A 43 -10.49 -2.79 -5.29
N THR A 44 -10.23 -1.95 -4.26
CA THR A 44 -11.21 -1.76 -3.18
C THR A 44 -12.43 -0.95 -3.58
N GLY A 45 -12.32 -0.10 -4.60
CA GLY A 45 -13.39 0.81 -4.97
C GLY A 45 -13.59 1.98 -4.01
N LEU A 46 -12.74 2.12 -2.99
CA LEU A 46 -12.77 3.27 -2.09
C LEU A 46 -12.34 4.54 -2.84
N PRO A 47 -12.84 5.71 -2.43
CA PRO A 47 -12.43 6.97 -3.05
C PRO A 47 -10.91 7.13 -3.07
N LEU A 48 -10.37 7.50 -4.22
CA LEU A 48 -8.94 7.73 -4.42
C LEU A 48 -8.77 8.97 -5.28
N GLY A 49 -8.38 10.08 -4.66
CA GLY A 49 -8.03 11.29 -5.37
C GLY A 49 -6.63 11.19 -6.00
N PRO A 50 -6.23 12.18 -6.80
CA PRO A 50 -4.95 12.15 -7.48
C PRO A 50 -3.77 12.41 -6.54
N GLY A 51 -2.62 11.85 -6.90
CA GLY A 51 -1.34 12.16 -6.29
C GLY A 51 -1.19 11.74 -4.84
N ARG A 52 -0.20 12.34 -4.20
CA ARG A 52 0.18 12.02 -2.82
C ARG A 52 -0.91 12.32 -1.81
N LEU A 53 -1.59 13.45 -1.95
CA LEU A 53 -2.66 13.82 -1.04
C LEU A 53 -3.85 12.86 -1.18
N GLY A 54 -4.18 12.48 -2.41
CA GLY A 54 -5.22 11.48 -2.66
C GLY A 54 -4.89 10.14 -2.00
N LEU A 55 -3.64 9.70 -2.09
CA LEU A 55 -3.19 8.49 -1.41
C LEU A 55 -3.31 8.60 0.10
N HIS A 56 -2.90 9.73 0.67
CA HIS A 56 -2.99 9.98 2.10
C HIS A 56 -4.44 9.85 2.60
N GLU A 57 -5.38 10.44 1.90
CA GLU A 57 -6.80 10.37 2.25
C GLU A 57 -7.35 8.95 2.08
N HIS A 58 -6.94 8.26 1.02
CA HIS A 58 -7.34 6.87 0.75
C HIS A 58 -6.87 5.94 1.88
N ILE A 59 -5.62 6.06 2.31
CA ILE A 59 -5.09 5.26 3.42
C ILE A 59 -5.88 5.55 4.70
N GLY A 60 -6.20 6.81 4.97
CA GLY A 60 -7.00 7.18 6.13
C GLY A 60 -8.36 6.52 6.14
N LEU A 61 -9.04 6.46 4.99
CA LEU A 61 -10.30 5.75 4.85
C LEU A 61 -10.16 4.27 5.10
N LEU A 62 -9.11 3.65 4.57
CA LEU A 62 -8.85 2.24 4.76
C LEU A 62 -8.62 1.91 6.24
N GLN A 63 -7.88 2.74 6.96
CA GLN A 63 -7.63 2.56 8.39
C GLN A 63 -8.92 2.67 9.20
N LYS A 64 -9.80 3.57 8.85
CA LYS A 64 -11.11 3.69 9.52
C LYS A 64 -11.97 2.45 9.28
N LEU A 65 -11.86 1.84 8.11
CA LEU A 65 -12.66 0.68 7.74
C LEU A 65 -12.15 -0.60 8.40
N LEU A 66 -10.84 -0.79 8.43
CA LEU A 66 -10.20 -2.04 8.86
C LEU A 66 -9.66 -2.00 10.29
N GLY A 67 -9.49 -0.83 10.88
CA GLY A 67 -8.85 -0.70 12.19
C GLY A 67 -7.35 -0.85 12.12
N ASP A 68 -6.76 -1.48 13.14
CA ASP A 68 -5.31 -1.68 13.21
C ASP A 68 -4.87 -2.84 12.34
N PHE A 69 -3.91 -2.58 11.46
CA PHE A 69 -3.35 -3.63 10.61
C PHE A 69 -1.92 -3.27 10.21
N THR A 70 -1.19 -4.29 9.79
CA THR A 70 0.12 -4.13 9.14
C THR A 70 0.15 -5.00 7.89
N PHE A 71 0.97 -4.62 6.93
CA PHE A 71 1.26 -5.44 5.76
C PHE A 71 2.71 -5.91 5.83
N GLU A 72 2.93 -7.18 5.52
CA GLU A 72 4.27 -7.77 5.48
C GLU A 72 4.48 -8.47 4.15
N VAL A 73 5.71 -8.44 3.65
CA VAL A 73 6.07 -9.23 2.47
C VAL A 73 5.99 -10.70 2.84
N ASP A 74 5.36 -11.48 1.97
CA ASP A 74 5.26 -12.93 2.10
C ASP A 74 6.11 -13.58 0.99
N GLY A 75 7.33 -13.98 1.33
CA GLY A 75 8.27 -14.56 0.40
C GLY A 75 9.27 -13.56 -0.16
N ASP A 76 9.70 -13.78 -1.40
CA ASP A 76 10.76 -13.02 -2.03
C ASP A 76 10.22 -11.79 -2.79
N ILE A 77 11.06 -10.77 -2.89
CA ILE A 77 10.84 -9.63 -3.76
C ILE A 77 11.64 -9.87 -5.05
N GLU A 78 10.95 -9.87 -6.18
CA GLU A 78 11.58 -9.98 -7.49
C GLU A 78 11.70 -8.59 -8.09
N THR A 79 12.90 -8.21 -8.54
CA THR A 79 13.15 -6.85 -9.04
C THR A 79 14.06 -6.84 -10.25
N HIS A 80 13.71 -5.99 -11.23
CA HIS A 80 14.47 -5.72 -12.45
C HIS A 80 14.19 -4.29 -12.92
N HIS A 81 15.23 -3.55 -13.26
CA HIS A 81 15.11 -2.25 -13.94
C HIS A 81 14.13 -1.27 -13.28
N GLY A 82 14.15 -1.21 -11.95
CA GLY A 82 13.26 -0.32 -11.21
C GLY A 82 11.86 -0.85 -10.99
N TRP A 83 11.53 -2.03 -11.51
CA TRP A 83 10.25 -2.71 -11.23
C TRP A 83 10.44 -3.76 -10.16
N ALA A 84 9.41 -3.97 -9.35
CA ALA A 84 9.42 -5.05 -8.36
C ALA A 84 8.03 -5.65 -8.23
N THR A 85 7.99 -6.94 -7.87
CA THR A 85 6.76 -7.63 -7.52
C THR A 85 7.00 -8.51 -6.31
N TYR A 86 5.97 -8.65 -5.49
CA TYR A 86 6.02 -9.44 -4.26
C TYR A 86 4.62 -9.74 -3.78
N ALA A 87 4.48 -10.85 -3.04
CA ALA A 87 3.26 -11.14 -2.31
C ALA A 87 3.29 -10.45 -0.95
N TRP A 88 2.12 -10.15 -0.42
CA TRP A 88 1.99 -9.54 0.90
C TRP A 88 0.86 -10.22 1.68
N VAL A 89 0.92 -10.09 3.00
CA VAL A 89 -0.10 -10.58 3.93
C VAL A 89 -0.45 -9.48 4.92
N GLN A 90 -1.73 -9.34 5.20
CA GLN A 90 -2.23 -8.41 6.23
C GLN A 90 -2.26 -9.10 7.59
N ARG A 91 -1.84 -8.40 8.63
CA ARG A 91 -1.91 -8.89 10.01
C ARG A 91 -2.49 -7.80 10.93
N PRO A 92 -3.35 -8.18 11.89
CA PRO A 92 -3.92 -9.52 12.08
C PRO A 92 -4.92 -9.87 10.96
N PRO A 93 -5.39 -11.14 10.90
CA PRO A 93 -6.45 -11.52 9.98
C PRO A 93 -7.69 -10.65 10.17
N TYR A 94 -8.38 -10.36 9.07
CA TYR A 94 -9.59 -9.55 9.09
C TYR A 94 -10.83 -10.46 9.13
N ASN A 95 -11.68 -10.30 10.16
CA ASN A 95 -12.86 -11.14 10.36
C ASN A 95 -12.53 -12.65 10.35
N GLY A 96 -11.39 -13.02 10.97
CA GLY A 96 -10.95 -14.41 11.03
C GLY A 96 -10.37 -14.96 9.73
N ARG A 97 -10.22 -14.12 8.71
CA ARG A 97 -9.67 -14.52 7.40
C ARG A 97 -8.33 -13.88 7.16
N THR A 98 -7.37 -14.68 6.69
CA THR A 98 -6.08 -14.15 6.26
C THR A 98 -6.26 -13.41 4.95
N VAL A 99 -5.89 -12.13 4.92
CA VAL A 99 -5.96 -11.31 3.71
C VAL A 99 -4.58 -11.29 3.09
N THR A 100 -4.49 -11.71 1.84
CA THR A 100 -3.25 -11.74 1.09
C THR A 100 -3.42 -11.05 -0.25
N GLY A 101 -2.32 -10.73 -0.86
CA GLY A 101 -2.34 -10.12 -2.18
C GLY A 101 -0.97 -10.08 -2.80
N ARG A 102 -0.87 -9.32 -3.87
CA ARG A 102 0.38 -9.11 -4.60
C ARG A 102 0.42 -7.66 -5.06
N GLU A 103 1.61 -7.13 -5.16
CA GLU A 103 1.83 -5.79 -5.70
C GLU A 103 2.88 -5.83 -6.79
N VAL A 104 2.74 -4.90 -7.74
CA VAL A 104 3.76 -4.56 -8.73
C VAL A 104 4.02 -3.07 -8.58
N ILE A 105 5.27 -2.69 -8.40
CA ILE A 105 5.65 -1.29 -8.26
C ILE A 105 6.70 -0.91 -9.30
N HIS A 106 6.69 0.36 -9.69
CA HIS A 106 7.74 0.96 -10.49
C HIS A 106 8.38 2.09 -9.69
N VAL A 107 9.70 2.06 -9.59
CA VAL A 107 10.50 3.02 -8.82
C VAL A 107 11.38 3.83 -9.78
N VAL A 108 11.32 5.14 -9.65
CA VAL A 108 12.15 6.09 -10.40
C VAL A 108 12.74 7.07 -9.40
N ASP A 109 14.06 7.25 -9.47
CA ASP A 109 14.79 8.16 -8.58
C ASP A 109 14.49 7.91 -7.10
N GLY A 110 14.39 6.64 -6.72
CA GLY A 110 14.19 6.24 -5.33
C GLY A 110 12.76 6.38 -4.81
N ARG A 111 11.81 6.71 -5.67
CA ARG A 111 10.40 6.85 -5.28
C ARG A 111 9.49 5.99 -6.12
N ILE A 112 8.43 5.51 -5.51
CA ILE A 112 7.41 4.72 -6.20
C ILE A 112 6.56 5.68 -7.04
N VAL A 113 6.51 5.42 -8.35
CA VAL A 113 5.71 6.21 -9.28
C VAL A 113 4.49 5.45 -9.80
N PHE A 114 4.44 4.15 -9.58
CA PHE A 114 3.31 3.30 -9.98
C PHE A 114 3.17 2.15 -9.00
N LEU A 115 1.94 1.87 -8.61
CA LEU A 115 1.60 0.74 -7.74
C LEU A 115 0.34 0.06 -8.28
N PHE A 116 0.47 -1.21 -8.63
CA PHE A 116 -0.66 -2.07 -8.97
C PHE A 116 -0.86 -3.07 -7.84
N MET A 117 -2.01 -3.02 -7.19
CA MET A 117 -2.33 -3.86 -6.04
C MET A 117 -3.40 -4.88 -6.39
N VAL A 118 -3.13 -6.13 -6.07
CA VAL A 118 -4.11 -7.22 -6.15
C VAL A 118 -4.40 -7.70 -4.73
N ILE A 119 -5.66 -7.88 -4.41
CA ILE A 119 -6.09 -8.46 -3.15
C ILE A 119 -6.81 -9.77 -3.48
N HIS A 120 -6.30 -10.88 -2.95
CA HIS A 120 -6.89 -12.19 -3.15
C HIS A 120 -8.16 -12.31 -2.30
N ASP A 121 -9.23 -12.83 -2.88
CA ASP A 121 -10.49 -13.04 -2.15
C ASP A 121 -10.96 -11.77 -1.43
N LEU A 122 -10.98 -10.65 -2.16
CA LEU A 122 -11.33 -9.36 -1.61
C LEU A 122 -12.74 -9.36 -1.01
N GLU A 123 -12.80 -9.11 0.31
CA GLU A 123 -14.04 -8.84 1.02
C GLU A 123 -13.85 -7.59 1.87
N LEU A 124 -14.58 -6.55 1.56
CA LEU A 124 -14.59 -5.36 2.40
C LEU A 124 -15.81 -5.39 3.31
N PRO A 125 -15.71 -4.74 4.50
CA PRO A 125 -16.88 -4.59 5.35
C PRO A 125 -18.00 -3.89 4.60
N GLU A 126 -19.24 -4.24 4.91
CA GLU A 126 -20.37 -3.51 4.39
C GLU A 126 -20.27 -2.05 4.84
N ARG A 127 -20.65 -1.16 3.95
CA ARG A 127 -20.70 0.24 4.32
C ARG A 127 -21.79 0.46 5.36
N PRO A 128 -21.63 1.45 6.24
CA PRO A 128 -22.73 1.87 7.10
C PRO A 128 -24.00 2.10 6.29
N ALA A 129 -25.15 1.87 6.90
CA ALA A 129 -26.44 1.91 6.19
C ALA A 129 -26.64 3.12 5.31
N GLY A 130 -26.17 4.29 5.71
CA GLY A 130 -26.25 5.49 4.91
C GLY A 130 -25.24 5.56 3.77
N GLY A 131 -24.29 4.64 3.70
CA GLY A 131 -23.26 4.57 2.67
C GLY A 131 -23.47 3.45 1.67
N ALA A 132 -24.51 2.73 1.83
CA ALA A 132 -24.83 1.59 0.95
C ALA A 132 -25.22 2.09 -0.45
#